data_37c2580790a79e1ba43cd455193cac43
#
_entry.id   37c2580790a79e1ba43cd455193cac43
#
_cell.length_a   1.000
_cell.length_b   1.000
_cell.length_c   1.000
_cell.angle_alpha   90.00
_cell.angle_beta   90.00
_cell.angle_gamma   90.00
#
_symmetry.space_group_name_H-M   'P 1'
#
loop_
_entity.id
_entity.type
_entity.pdbx_description
1 polymer ?
#
loop_
_entity_poly.entity_id
_entity_poly.type
_entity_poly.pdbx_seq_one_letter_code
_entity_poly.pdbx_strand_id
1 'polypeptide(L)'
;MRNVGIICDINYERHHLFRSYFNAVKNIYGKVSIVKEVSDLENIDILFIGDDHYGPHKKIWMNVSFINYCNAHNIQVVVMTNERILDSYFPWNKEIFLHLTQFDNLIHYVNDVDDAKKLGLRINRTAMSRSISFKKWDGPKKDRAIFVGNIKCKSYSERVGVLDVVRKILPIDVITDIPTWDAYMQLIAQYRFVFSPIGNGNFFPMRFYEALAVNSIPLHQVRSDTLDYYTTEKEFDDCVFFETVDELKSKLVGFTKEKSHNVIWMEDHLIQYLKEDQLL
;
A
#
# COMPACT_ATOMS: atom_id res chain seq x y z
N MET A 1 -25.93 -12.62 -6.64
CA MET A 1 -24.90 -11.54 -6.57
C MET A 1 -24.67 -11.28 -5.09
N ARG A 2 -23.44 -11.30 -4.63
CA ARG A 2 -23.13 -11.10 -3.20
C ARG A 2 -23.30 -9.62 -2.82
N ASN A 3 -23.85 -9.35 -1.65
CA ASN A 3 -23.95 -8.01 -1.09
C ASN A 3 -22.65 -7.67 -0.36
N VAL A 4 -22.03 -6.58 -0.72
CA VAL A 4 -20.71 -6.21 -0.23
C VAL A 4 -20.77 -4.95 0.62
N GLY A 5 -20.21 -5.03 1.82
CA GLY A 5 -20.00 -3.90 2.71
C GLY A 5 -18.51 -3.53 2.80
N ILE A 6 -18.21 -2.30 3.16
CA ILE A 6 -16.84 -1.83 3.42
C ILE A 6 -16.81 -0.87 4.60
N ILE A 7 -15.81 -1.04 5.44
CA ILE A 7 -15.41 -0.10 6.48
C ILE A 7 -14.09 0.53 6.06
N CYS A 8 -14.09 1.79 5.69
CA CYS A 8 -12.88 2.56 5.41
C CYS A 8 -13.15 4.07 5.48
N ASP A 9 -12.10 4.85 5.70
CA ASP A 9 -12.19 6.32 5.68
C ASP A 9 -12.00 6.87 4.26
N ILE A 10 -13.09 6.91 3.50
CA ILE A 10 -13.09 7.42 2.12
C ILE A 10 -12.77 8.92 2.01
N ASN A 11 -12.88 9.66 3.10
CA ASN A 11 -12.62 11.11 3.16
C ASN A 11 -11.20 11.43 3.62
N TYR A 12 -10.36 10.42 3.85
CA TYR A 12 -8.99 10.65 4.26
C TYR A 12 -8.17 11.25 3.12
N GLU A 13 -7.68 12.48 3.32
CA GLU A 13 -7.06 13.28 2.26
C GLU A 13 -5.53 13.17 2.18
N ARG A 14 -4.88 12.63 3.23
CA ARG A 14 -3.41 12.60 3.28
C ARG A 14 -2.78 11.62 2.31
N HIS A 15 -3.52 10.57 1.90
CA HIS A 15 -3.07 9.61 0.89
C HIS A 15 -4.28 8.95 0.20
N HIS A 16 -4.02 8.25 -0.89
CA HIS A 16 -5.07 7.66 -1.72
C HIS A 16 -5.61 6.32 -1.20
N LEU A 17 -4.95 5.67 -0.24
CA LEU A 17 -5.10 4.24 0.02
C LEU A 17 -6.54 3.81 0.32
N PHE A 18 -7.22 4.48 1.25
CA PHE A 18 -8.60 4.13 1.59
C PHE A 18 -9.57 4.38 0.44
N ARG A 19 -9.39 5.48 -0.29
CA ARG A 19 -10.15 5.73 -1.52
C ARG A 19 -9.87 4.66 -2.58
N SER A 20 -8.63 4.19 -2.68
CA SER A 20 -8.25 3.11 -3.59
C SER A 20 -8.91 1.80 -3.20
N TYR A 21 -8.94 1.43 -1.93
CA TYR A 21 -9.65 0.24 -1.47
C TYR A 21 -11.15 0.31 -1.79
N PHE A 22 -11.78 1.41 -1.41
CA PHE A 22 -13.21 1.58 -1.71
C PHE A 22 -13.49 1.48 -3.21
N ASN A 23 -12.73 2.19 -4.04
CA ASN A 23 -12.92 2.21 -5.47
C ASN A 23 -12.62 0.84 -6.10
N ALA A 24 -11.56 0.16 -5.68
CA ALA A 24 -11.22 -1.16 -6.19
C ALA A 24 -12.34 -2.18 -5.88
N VAL A 25 -12.81 -2.23 -4.64
CA VAL A 25 -13.92 -3.11 -4.24
C VAL A 25 -15.20 -2.75 -5.03
N LYS A 26 -15.50 -1.46 -5.19
CA LYS A 26 -16.64 -0.99 -5.97
C LYS A 26 -16.52 -1.33 -7.45
N ASN A 27 -15.33 -1.21 -8.04
CA ASN A 27 -15.10 -1.57 -9.44
C ASN A 27 -15.28 -3.08 -9.68
N ILE A 28 -14.93 -3.90 -8.70
CA ILE A 28 -15.03 -5.36 -8.78
C ILE A 28 -16.48 -5.84 -8.60
N TYR A 29 -17.19 -5.33 -7.61
CA TYR A 29 -18.52 -5.83 -7.23
C TYR A 29 -19.69 -4.97 -7.76
N GLY A 30 -19.41 -3.80 -8.30
CA GLY A 30 -20.40 -2.85 -8.81
C GLY A 30 -21.06 -2.02 -7.71
N LYS A 31 -21.75 -2.68 -6.76
CA LYS A 31 -22.44 -2.00 -5.64
C LYS A 31 -21.78 -2.37 -4.32
N VAL A 32 -21.41 -1.35 -3.53
CA VAL A 32 -20.79 -1.51 -2.21
C VAL A 32 -21.46 -0.56 -1.21
N SER A 33 -21.81 -1.07 -0.04
CA SER A 33 -22.39 -0.29 1.06
C SER A 33 -21.30 0.12 2.04
N ILE A 34 -21.29 1.38 2.49
CA ILE A 34 -20.41 1.82 3.57
C ILE A 34 -21.04 1.39 4.89
N VAL A 35 -20.29 0.64 5.69
CA VAL A 35 -20.71 0.14 7.00
C VAL A 35 -20.18 1.05 8.10
N LYS A 36 -21.05 1.59 8.94
CA LYS A 36 -20.75 2.50 10.04
C LYS A 36 -21.14 1.94 11.40
N GLU A 37 -22.09 1.02 11.43
CA GLU A 37 -22.60 0.40 12.65
C GLU A 37 -23.12 -1.02 12.38
N VAL A 38 -23.47 -1.75 13.43
CA VAL A 38 -23.95 -3.16 13.33
C VAL A 38 -25.19 -3.29 12.47
N SER A 39 -26.11 -2.32 12.51
CA SER A 39 -27.34 -2.32 11.72
C SER A 39 -27.09 -2.28 10.20
N ASP A 40 -25.95 -1.74 9.76
CA ASP A 40 -25.58 -1.69 8.34
C ASP A 40 -25.15 -3.06 7.80
N LEU A 41 -24.93 -4.05 8.67
CA LEU A 41 -24.54 -5.41 8.28
C LEU A 41 -25.71 -6.27 7.80
N GLU A 42 -26.94 -5.77 7.91
CA GLU A 42 -28.10 -6.50 7.42
C GLU A 42 -27.97 -6.78 5.92
N ASN A 43 -28.09 -8.05 5.55
CA ASN A 43 -27.91 -8.55 4.17
C ASN A 43 -26.50 -8.39 3.57
N ILE A 44 -25.46 -8.17 4.35
CA ILE A 44 -24.08 -8.20 3.88
C ILE A 44 -23.57 -9.64 3.87
N ASP A 45 -23.01 -10.08 2.74
CA ASP A 45 -22.39 -11.41 2.57
C ASP A 45 -20.88 -11.32 2.76
N ILE A 46 -20.25 -10.22 2.27
CA ILE A 46 -18.82 -9.97 2.36
C ILE A 46 -18.57 -8.58 2.92
N LEU A 47 -17.75 -8.48 3.95
CA LEU A 47 -17.33 -7.24 4.57
C LEU A 47 -15.84 -7.00 4.36
N PHE A 48 -15.49 -5.91 3.69
CA PHE A 48 -14.12 -5.44 3.58
C PHE A 48 -13.81 -4.46 4.72
N ILE A 49 -12.65 -4.65 5.36
CA ILE A 49 -12.11 -3.72 6.37
C ILE A 49 -10.80 -3.17 5.81
N GLY A 50 -10.78 -1.92 5.41
CA GLY A 50 -9.57 -1.16 5.10
C GLY A 50 -8.88 -0.79 6.40
N ASP A 51 -7.57 -1.03 6.47
CA ASP A 51 -6.78 -0.75 7.66
C ASP A 51 -6.81 0.74 8.01
N ASP A 52 -7.42 1.04 9.14
CA ASP A 52 -7.47 2.37 9.72
C ASP A 52 -7.00 2.32 11.18
N HIS A 53 -5.69 2.12 11.38
CA HIS A 53 -5.09 2.09 12.71
C HIS A 53 -5.29 3.38 13.50
N TYR A 54 -5.55 4.48 12.82
CA TYR A 54 -5.60 5.81 13.42
C TYR A 54 -7.00 6.42 13.43
N GLY A 55 -7.95 5.83 12.70
CA GLY A 55 -9.25 6.43 12.47
C GLY A 55 -10.32 6.04 13.49
N PRO A 56 -11.45 6.76 13.47
CA PRO A 56 -12.59 6.46 14.30
C PRO A 56 -13.25 5.12 13.93
N HIS A 57 -13.00 4.61 12.72
CA HIS A 57 -13.65 3.43 12.19
C HIS A 57 -13.25 2.12 12.86
N LYS A 58 -12.04 2.03 13.45
CA LYS A 58 -11.65 0.86 14.24
C LYS A 58 -12.59 0.56 15.39
N LYS A 59 -13.24 1.59 15.96
CA LYS A 59 -14.24 1.43 17.04
C LYS A 59 -15.47 0.66 16.58
N ILE A 60 -15.76 0.60 15.28
CA ILE A 60 -16.89 -0.11 14.70
C ILE A 60 -16.59 -1.61 14.79
N TRP A 61 -15.56 -2.05 14.10
CA TRP A 61 -15.24 -3.47 13.95
C TRP A 61 -14.51 -4.07 15.17
N MET A 62 -13.92 -3.26 16.07
CA MET A 62 -13.41 -3.71 17.36
C MET A 62 -14.50 -3.91 18.41
N ASN A 63 -15.75 -3.62 18.11
CA ASN A 63 -16.86 -3.86 19.02
C ASN A 63 -17.23 -5.35 19.03
N VAL A 64 -17.29 -5.95 20.22
CA VAL A 64 -17.66 -7.37 20.41
C VAL A 64 -19.02 -7.70 19.79
N SER A 65 -20.00 -6.79 19.90
CA SER A 65 -21.32 -6.98 19.28
C SER A 65 -21.23 -7.05 17.74
N PHE A 66 -20.30 -6.30 17.15
CA PHE A 66 -20.05 -6.32 15.70
C PHE A 66 -19.49 -7.67 15.26
N ILE A 67 -18.46 -8.17 15.97
CA ILE A 67 -17.86 -9.47 15.70
C ILE A 67 -18.88 -10.58 15.87
N ASN A 68 -19.61 -10.58 16.98
CA ASN A 68 -20.64 -11.58 17.24
C ASN A 68 -21.73 -11.60 16.15
N TYR A 69 -22.10 -10.43 15.63
CA TYR A 69 -23.05 -10.34 14.53
C TYR A 69 -22.48 -10.97 13.25
N CYS A 70 -21.24 -10.62 12.88
CA CYS A 70 -20.58 -11.20 11.71
C CYS A 70 -20.50 -12.72 11.80
N ASN A 71 -20.07 -13.26 12.96
CA ASN A 71 -19.94 -14.70 13.20
C ASN A 71 -21.30 -15.42 13.15
N ALA A 72 -22.32 -14.85 13.82
CA ALA A 72 -23.66 -15.44 13.85
C ALA A 72 -24.33 -15.48 12.46
N HIS A 73 -23.99 -14.57 11.56
CA HIS A 73 -24.55 -14.49 10.22
C HIS A 73 -23.60 -15.03 9.13
N ASN A 74 -22.49 -15.65 9.51
CA ASN A 74 -21.48 -16.20 8.61
C ASN A 74 -20.98 -15.18 7.57
N ILE A 75 -20.86 -13.90 7.93
CA ILE A 75 -20.34 -12.86 7.05
C ILE A 75 -18.86 -13.14 6.80
N GLN A 76 -18.46 -13.21 5.52
CA GLN A 76 -17.05 -13.30 5.16
C GLN A 76 -16.35 -11.96 5.40
N VAL A 77 -15.37 -11.92 6.28
CA VAL A 77 -14.62 -10.70 6.60
C VAL A 77 -13.28 -10.72 5.87
N VAL A 78 -13.01 -9.68 5.11
CA VAL A 78 -11.77 -9.49 4.34
C VAL A 78 -11.04 -8.25 4.87
N VAL A 79 -9.86 -8.44 5.45
CA VAL A 79 -9.06 -7.37 6.04
C VAL A 79 -7.81 -7.12 5.20
N MET A 80 -7.51 -5.85 4.95
CA MET A 80 -6.33 -5.41 4.21
C MET A 80 -5.49 -4.52 5.10
N THR A 81 -4.46 -5.09 5.73
CA THR A 81 -3.54 -4.38 6.62
C THR A 81 -2.34 -3.81 5.86
N ASN A 82 -2.03 -2.54 6.11
CA ASN A 82 -0.93 -1.81 5.45
C ASN A 82 0.26 -1.54 6.37
N GLU A 83 0.13 -1.88 7.63
CA GLU A 83 1.16 -1.68 8.63
C GLU A 83 1.72 -3.03 9.08
N ARG A 84 2.98 -3.03 9.51
CA ARG A 84 3.60 -4.21 10.10
C ARG A 84 2.90 -4.62 11.39
N ILE A 85 2.59 -5.91 11.53
CA ILE A 85 1.91 -6.48 12.71
C ILE A 85 2.92 -6.89 13.76
N LEU A 86 3.84 -7.79 13.37
CA LEU A 86 4.92 -8.27 14.23
C LEU A 86 6.07 -7.27 14.22
N ASP A 87 6.76 -7.15 15.34
CA ASP A 87 7.90 -6.26 15.48
C ASP A 87 7.62 -4.81 15.01
N SER A 88 6.36 -4.40 15.05
CA SER A 88 5.95 -3.04 14.70
C SER A 88 6.49 -2.04 15.73
N TYR A 89 6.86 -0.85 15.23
CA TYR A 89 7.10 0.30 16.10
C TYR A 89 5.87 0.69 16.93
N PHE A 90 4.68 0.29 16.47
CA PHE A 90 3.40 0.56 17.13
C PHE A 90 2.89 -0.70 17.84
N PRO A 91 2.99 -0.77 19.17
CA PRO A 91 2.63 -1.98 19.93
C PRO A 91 1.15 -2.39 19.79
N TRP A 92 0.27 -1.43 19.49
CA TRP A 92 -1.17 -1.69 19.29
C TRP A 92 -1.49 -2.49 18.02
N ASN A 93 -0.58 -2.59 17.04
CA ASN A 93 -0.83 -3.37 15.83
C ASN A 93 -1.04 -4.85 16.15
N LYS A 94 -0.30 -5.38 17.13
CA LYS A 94 -0.50 -6.74 17.61
C LYS A 94 -1.85 -6.94 18.29
N GLU A 95 -2.31 -5.97 19.07
CA GLU A 95 -3.64 -6.02 19.71
C GLU A 95 -4.76 -6.01 18.67
N ILE A 96 -4.64 -5.17 17.65
CA ILE A 96 -5.57 -5.11 16.53
C ILE A 96 -5.61 -6.45 15.81
N PHE A 97 -4.46 -7.05 15.51
CA PHE A 97 -4.40 -8.37 14.87
C PHE A 97 -5.10 -9.44 15.72
N LEU A 98 -4.80 -9.52 17.00
CA LEU A 98 -5.45 -10.47 17.91
C LEU A 98 -6.96 -10.26 17.99
N HIS A 99 -7.42 -9.02 17.84
CA HIS A 99 -8.85 -8.72 17.80
C HIS A 99 -9.49 -9.20 16.50
N LEU A 100 -8.83 -9.00 15.36
CA LEU A 100 -9.30 -9.49 14.06
C LEU A 100 -9.42 -11.02 14.00
N THR A 101 -8.55 -11.76 14.71
CA THR A 101 -8.64 -13.25 14.77
C THR A 101 -9.90 -13.77 15.47
N GLN A 102 -10.74 -12.92 16.03
CA GLN A 102 -12.02 -13.30 16.62
C GLN A 102 -13.16 -13.44 15.58
N PHE A 103 -12.94 -13.04 14.34
CA PHE A 103 -13.88 -13.32 13.26
C PHE A 103 -13.70 -14.77 12.77
N ASP A 104 -14.79 -15.55 12.77
CA ASP A 104 -14.78 -16.96 12.38
C ASP A 104 -14.44 -17.14 10.89
N ASN A 105 -14.93 -16.25 10.03
CA ASN A 105 -14.72 -16.25 8.58
C ASN A 105 -13.80 -15.10 8.16
N LEU A 106 -12.53 -15.15 8.57
CA LEU A 106 -11.53 -14.11 8.28
C LEU A 106 -10.63 -14.50 7.12
N ILE A 107 -10.47 -13.60 6.16
CA ILE A 107 -9.37 -13.57 5.19
C ILE A 107 -8.57 -12.31 5.45
N HIS A 108 -7.28 -12.47 5.72
CA HIS A 108 -6.42 -11.36 6.10
C HIS A 108 -5.24 -11.23 5.14
N TYR A 109 -5.15 -10.08 4.49
CA TYR A 109 -4.03 -9.68 3.64
C TYR A 109 -3.17 -8.67 4.38
N VAL A 110 -1.86 -8.86 4.32
CA VAL A 110 -0.86 -7.97 4.93
C VAL A 110 0.13 -7.49 3.87
N ASN A 111 0.65 -6.29 4.01
CA ASN A 111 1.65 -5.80 3.06
C ASN A 111 3.09 -6.19 3.44
N ASP A 112 3.34 -6.55 4.70
CA ASP A 112 4.66 -6.93 5.17
C ASP A 112 4.96 -8.41 4.90
N VAL A 113 6.07 -8.68 4.19
CA VAL A 113 6.48 -10.02 3.79
C VAL A 113 6.85 -10.89 4.99
N ASP A 114 7.47 -10.31 6.02
CA ASP A 114 7.84 -11.04 7.24
C ASP A 114 6.59 -11.48 8.01
N ASP A 115 5.60 -10.60 8.09
CA ASP A 115 4.31 -10.91 8.72
C ASP A 115 3.56 -11.98 7.94
N ALA A 116 3.51 -11.87 6.61
CA ALA A 116 2.87 -12.86 5.76
C ALA A 116 3.48 -14.25 5.97
N LYS A 117 4.81 -14.33 5.97
CA LYS A 117 5.54 -15.61 6.20
C LYS A 117 5.29 -16.19 7.59
N LYS A 118 5.43 -15.37 8.63
CA LYS A 118 5.35 -15.82 10.02
C LYS A 118 3.92 -16.17 10.46
N LEU A 119 2.92 -15.48 9.91
CA LEU A 119 1.51 -15.65 10.27
C LEU A 119 0.73 -16.52 9.28
N GLY A 120 1.36 -16.94 8.16
CA GLY A 120 0.68 -17.70 7.11
C GLY A 120 -0.39 -16.88 6.37
N LEU A 121 -0.20 -15.57 6.26
CA LEU A 121 -1.13 -14.62 5.63
C LEU A 121 -0.71 -14.34 4.19
N ARG A 122 -1.63 -13.79 3.41
CA ARG A 122 -1.36 -13.38 2.02
C ARG A 122 -0.82 -11.96 1.96
N ILE A 123 -0.04 -11.68 0.89
CA ILE A 123 0.49 -10.34 0.65
C ILE A 123 -0.59 -9.44 0.06
N ASN A 124 -0.75 -8.26 0.66
CA ASN A 124 -1.51 -7.15 0.11
C ASN A 124 -0.58 -6.16 -0.61
N ARG A 125 -1.10 -5.49 -1.62
CA ARG A 125 -0.37 -4.43 -2.33
C ARG A 125 -1.08 -3.10 -2.15
N THR A 126 -0.32 -2.09 -1.74
CA THR A 126 -0.82 -0.73 -1.51
C THR A 126 -0.91 0.10 -2.79
N ALA A 127 -1.21 -0.56 -3.91
CA ALA A 127 -1.35 0.07 -5.22
C ALA A 127 -2.54 1.03 -5.29
N MET A 128 -2.56 1.88 -6.32
CA MET A 128 -3.67 2.78 -6.56
C MET A 128 -4.82 2.07 -7.29
N SER A 129 -6.06 2.50 -7.03
CA SER A 129 -7.20 2.12 -7.88
C SER A 129 -7.19 2.88 -9.20
N ARG A 130 -7.64 2.24 -10.28
CA ARG A 130 -7.83 2.85 -11.61
C ARG A 130 -8.78 4.05 -11.59
N SER A 131 -9.68 4.11 -10.63
CA SER A 131 -10.65 5.21 -10.47
C SER A 131 -10.09 6.42 -9.72
N ILE A 132 -8.84 6.36 -9.23
CA ILE A 132 -8.19 7.53 -8.64
C ILE A 132 -7.63 8.41 -9.77
N SER A 133 -8.15 9.63 -9.84
CA SER A 133 -7.67 10.63 -10.80
C SER A 133 -6.65 11.54 -10.15
N PHE A 134 -5.63 11.92 -10.89
CA PHE A 134 -4.68 12.96 -10.56
C PHE A 134 -4.26 13.67 -11.84
N LYS A 135 -3.76 14.90 -11.72
CA LYS A 135 -3.30 15.67 -12.87
C LYS A 135 -2.02 15.05 -13.42
N LYS A 136 -2.07 14.57 -14.66
CA LYS A 136 -0.89 14.05 -15.36
C LYS A 136 0.11 15.15 -15.65
N TRP A 137 1.38 14.79 -15.70
CA TRP A 137 2.46 15.65 -16.13
C TRP A 137 2.85 15.26 -17.57
N ASP A 138 2.74 16.22 -18.48
CA ASP A 138 3.03 16.04 -19.91
C ASP A 138 4.37 16.67 -20.34
N GLY A 139 5.05 17.33 -19.42
CA GLY A 139 6.35 17.95 -19.68
C GLY A 139 7.52 16.97 -19.58
N PRO A 140 8.74 17.41 -19.93
CA PRO A 140 9.95 16.62 -19.77
C PRO A 140 10.20 16.35 -18.29
N LYS A 141 10.68 15.14 -17.98
CA LYS A 141 11.08 14.80 -16.62
C LYS A 141 12.47 15.32 -16.30
N LYS A 142 12.67 15.79 -15.07
CA LYS A 142 14.00 16.12 -14.56
C LYS A 142 14.82 14.83 -14.44
N ASP A 143 16.01 14.79 -15.01
CA ASP A 143 16.92 13.62 -14.93
C ASP A 143 17.62 13.57 -13.56
N ARG A 144 16.81 13.36 -12.52
CA ARG A 144 17.22 13.26 -11.12
C ARG A 144 16.16 12.53 -10.30
N ALA A 145 16.51 12.17 -9.09
CA ALA A 145 15.57 11.57 -8.16
C ALA A 145 14.84 12.63 -7.30
N ILE A 146 13.70 12.24 -6.77
CA ILE A 146 13.03 12.94 -5.68
C ILE A 146 12.72 11.95 -4.56
N PHE A 147 12.92 12.40 -3.33
CA PHE A 147 12.37 11.78 -2.13
C PHE A 147 11.38 12.74 -1.48
N VAL A 148 10.17 12.25 -1.24
CA VAL A 148 9.15 12.99 -0.51
C VAL A 148 8.75 12.20 0.72
N GLY A 149 8.88 12.80 1.89
CA GLY A 149 8.44 12.15 3.14
C GLY A 149 9.20 12.60 4.37
N ASN A 150 8.75 12.10 5.51
CA ASN A 150 9.31 12.47 6.79
C ASN A 150 10.70 11.82 6.99
N ILE A 151 11.68 12.64 7.36
CA ILE A 151 13.03 12.23 7.73
C ILE A 151 13.37 12.51 9.20
N LYS A 152 12.49 13.21 9.91
CA LYS A 152 12.76 13.67 11.30
C LYS A 152 12.25 12.68 12.35
N CYS A 153 11.40 11.73 11.98
CA CYS A 153 10.87 10.75 12.92
C CYS A 153 11.94 9.71 13.26
N LYS A 154 12.07 9.36 14.55
CA LYS A 154 13.03 8.34 15.03
C LYS A 154 12.84 6.98 14.33
N SER A 155 11.62 6.61 14.00
CA SER A 155 11.32 5.39 13.24
C SER A 155 11.88 5.37 11.82
N TYR A 156 12.41 6.50 11.34
CA TYR A 156 13.00 6.65 10.00
C TYR A 156 14.46 7.13 10.03
N SER A 157 15.15 6.95 11.16
CA SER A 157 16.54 7.40 11.32
C SER A 157 17.48 6.84 10.25
N GLU A 158 17.27 5.59 9.84
CA GLU A 158 18.07 4.95 8.79
C GLU A 158 17.91 5.61 7.41
N ARG A 159 16.77 6.24 7.15
CA ARG A 159 16.51 6.94 5.87
C ARG A 159 17.48 8.09 5.63
N VAL A 160 17.88 8.80 6.67
CA VAL A 160 18.83 9.93 6.54
C VAL A 160 20.17 9.42 6.05
N GLY A 161 20.69 8.36 6.68
CA GLY A 161 21.95 7.75 6.27
C GLY A 161 21.94 7.27 4.82
N VAL A 162 20.88 6.58 4.43
CA VAL A 162 20.74 6.11 3.04
C VAL A 162 20.62 7.27 2.05
N LEU A 163 19.84 8.31 2.36
CA LEU A 163 19.72 9.51 1.53
C LEU A 163 21.05 10.22 1.34
N ASP A 164 21.87 10.34 2.39
CA ASP A 164 23.17 11.02 2.32
C ASP A 164 24.17 10.25 1.45
N VAL A 165 24.06 8.93 1.43
CA VAL A 165 24.90 8.10 0.55
C VAL A 165 24.39 8.14 -0.89
N VAL A 166 23.07 8.05 -1.12
CA VAL A 166 22.48 8.12 -2.46
C VAL A 166 22.73 9.46 -3.14
N ARG A 167 22.76 10.57 -2.40
CA ARG A 167 23.12 11.91 -2.91
C ARG A 167 24.49 11.98 -3.56
N LYS A 168 25.42 11.10 -3.17
CA LYS A 168 26.78 11.04 -3.76
C LYS A 168 26.81 10.36 -5.13
N ILE A 169 25.75 9.63 -5.46
CA ILE A 169 25.63 8.83 -6.69
C ILE A 169 24.72 9.49 -7.70
N LEU A 170 23.58 10.00 -7.22
CA LEU A 170 22.50 10.55 -8.03
C LEU A 170 22.02 11.87 -7.42
N PRO A 171 21.84 12.94 -8.21
CA PRO A 171 21.16 14.14 -7.73
C PRO A 171 19.76 13.80 -7.23
N ILE A 172 19.47 14.12 -5.95
CA ILE A 172 18.18 13.86 -5.33
C ILE A 172 17.66 15.10 -4.61
N ASP A 173 16.43 15.47 -4.92
CA ASP A 173 15.69 16.50 -4.20
C ASP A 173 14.95 15.86 -3.03
N VAL A 174 15.02 16.47 -1.85
CA VAL A 174 14.38 15.97 -0.64
C VAL A 174 13.36 16.98 -0.15
N ILE A 175 12.10 16.57 -0.14
CA ILE A 175 10.97 17.38 0.28
C ILE A 175 10.30 16.70 1.48
N THR A 176 10.16 17.43 2.57
CA THR A 176 9.63 16.89 3.83
C THR A 176 8.21 17.35 4.15
N ASP A 177 7.73 18.37 3.44
CA ASP A 177 6.42 18.95 3.67
C ASP A 177 5.71 19.23 2.34
N ILE A 178 4.57 18.60 2.14
CA ILE A 178 3.70 18.78 0.99
C ILE A 178 2.25 18.89 1.49
N PRO A 179 1.53 19.95 1.09
CA PRO A 179 0.25 20.25 1.70
C PRO A 179 -0.87 19.26 1.36
N THR A 180 -0.84 18.66 0.15
CA THR A 180 -1.89 17.76 -0.32
C THR A 180 -1.31 16.60 -1.12
N TRP A 181 -2.08 15.51 -1.20
CA TRP A 181 -1.71 14.36 -2.04
C TRP A 181 -1.64 14.73 -3.53
N ASP A 182 -2.55 15.58 -4.03
CA ASP A 182 -2.52 16.02 -5.44
C ASP A 182 -1.25 16.82 -5.76
N ALA A 183 -0.82 17.72 -4.87
CA ALA A 183 0.43 18.44 -5.01
C ALA A 183 1.64 17.48 -5.00
N TYR A 184 1.59 16.45 -4.17
CA TYR A 184 2.60 15.41 -4.12
C TYR A 184 2.68 14.64 -5.46
N MET A 185 1.55 14.17 -6.00
CA MET A 185 1.52 13.45 -7.27
C MET A 185 2.03 14.30 -8.43
N GLN A 186 1.63 15.56 -8.51
CA GLN A 186 2.12 16.51 -9.51
C GLN A 186 3.63 16.76 -9.38
N LEU A 187 4.14 16.77 -8.17
CA LEU A 187 5.56 16.98 -7.93
C LEU A 187 6.38 15.79 -8.37
N ILE A 188 6.04 14.58 -7.91
CA ILE A 188 6.81 13.37 -8.26
C ILE A 188 6.74 13.05 -9.76
N ALA A 189 5.64 13.41 -10.42
CA ALA A 189 5.47 13.24 -11.87
C ALA A 189 6.51 14.00 -12.71
N GLN A 190 7.13 15.05 -12.16
CA GLN A 190 8.16 15.86 -12.85
C GLN A 190 9.55 15.22 -12.82
N TYR A 191 9.72 14.11 -12.09
CA TYR A 191 11.03 13.49 -11.89
C TYR A 191 11.11 12.14 -12.60
N ARG A 192 12.31 11.84 -13.15
CA ARG A 192 12.59 10.54 -13.75
C ARG A 192 12.55 9.44 -12.70
N PHE A 193 13.15 9.69 -11.54
CA PHE A 193 13.25 8.72 -10.46
C PHE A 193 12.51 9.18 -9.20
N VAL A 194 11.82 8.25 -8.56
CA VAL A 194 11.27 8.44 -7.22
C VAL A 194 11.98 7.49 -6.25
N PHE A 195 12.68 8.08 -5.31
CA PHE A 195 13.43 7.30 -4.32
C PHE A 195 12.51 6.80 -3.22
N SER A 196 12.51 5.50 -3.02
CA SER A 196 11.67 4.80 -2.04
C SER A 196 12.55 3.93 -1.13
N PRO A 197 13.15 4.50 -0.07
CA PRO A 197 13.92 3.73 0.88
C PRO A 197 13.04 2.77 1.68
N ILE A 198 13.63 1.73 2.23
CA ILE A 198 12.96 0.84 3.19
C ILE A 198 12.34 1.69 4.33
N GLY A 199 11.10 1.37 4.65
CA GLY A 199 10.38 1.94 5.78
C GLY A 199 10.52 1.09 7.04
N ASN A 200 9.44 1.06 7.84
CA ASN A 200 9.40 0.27 9.09
C ASN A 200 9.14 -1.22 8.86
N GLY A 201 9.01 -1.68 7.62
CA GLY A 201 8.67 -3.05 7.28
C GLY A 201 9.26 -3.50 5.95
N ASN A 202 9.06 -4.78 5.67
CA ASN A 202 9.55 -5.46 4.48
C ASN A 202 8.44 -5.50 3.42
N PHE A 203 8.16 -4.36 2.78
CA PHE A 203 7.06 -4.20 1.83
C PHE A 203 7.31 -3.09 0.81
N PHE A 204 6.55 -3.11 -0.27
CA PHE A 204 6.50 -2.02 -1.23
C PHE A 204 5.53 -0.93 -0.74
N PRO A 205 6.05 0.24 -0.35
CA PRO A 205 5.22 1.32 0.18
C PRO A 205 4.38 1.97 -0.94
N MET A 206 3.33 2.70 -0.55
CA MET A 206 2.49 3.47 -1.49
C MET A 206 3.31 4.28 -2.49
N ARG A 207 4.39 4.93 -2.05
CA ARG A 207 5.29 5.73 -2.92
C ARG A 207 5.82 4.95 -4.10
N PHE A 208 6.09 3.67 -3.94
CA PHE A 208 6.53 2.81 -5.03
C PHE A 208 5.46 2.74 -6.15
N TYR A 209 4.22 2.47 -5.79
CA TYR A 209 3.10 2.39 -6.74
C TYR A 209 2.69 3.75 -7.29
N GLU A 210 2.77 4.80 -6.48
CA GLU A 210 2.53 6.19 -6.90
C GLU A 210 3.54 6.64 -7.95
N ALA A 211 4.80 6.23 -7.81
CA ALA A 211 5.83 6.48 -8.82
C ALA A 211 5.48 5.84 -10.17
N LEU A 212 5.06 4.58 -10.16
CA LEU A 212 4.60 3.87 -11.36
C LEU A 212 3.38 4.56 -11.98
N ALA A 213 2.41 4.98 -11.18
CA ALA A 213 1.20 5.64 -11.65
C ALA A 213 1.46 6.95 -12.39
N VAL A 214 2.53 7.67 -12.05
CA VAL A 214 2.97 8.89 -12.74
C VAL A 214 4.06 8.64 -13.80
N ASN A 215 4.29 7.39 -14.17
CA ASN A 215 5.34 6.98 -15.12
C ASN A 215 6.76 7.40 -14.68
N SER A 216 7.03 7.50 -13.39
CA SER A 216 8.37 7.65 -12.84
C SER A 216 8.95 6.29 -12.48
N ILE A 217 10.27 6.18 -12.50
CA ILE A 217 10.98 4.95 -12.20
C ILE A 217 11.21 4.87 -10.69
N PRO A 218 10.64 3.89 -9.99
CA PRO A 218 10.96 3.70 -8.57
C PRO A 218 12.41 3.25 -8.40
N LEU A 219 13.15 3.95 -7.57
CA LEU A 219 14.41 3.47 -6.99
C LEU A 219 14.07 2.94 -5.60
N HIS A 220 13.83 1.64 -5.50
CA HIS A 220 13.33 1.06 -4.26
C HIS A 220 14.37 0.21 -3.57
N GLN A 221 14.69 0.59 -2.32
CA GLN A 221 15.51 -0.22 -1.46
C GLN A 221 14.70 -1.41 -0.94
N VAL A 222 15.23 -2.61 -1.11
CA VAL A 222 14.59 -3.87 -0.71
C VAL A 222 15.55 -4.71 0.12
N ARG A 223 15.04 -5.75 0.77
CA ARG A 223 15.83 -6.88 1.25
C ARG A 223 15.80 -7.99 0.22
N SER A 224 16.84 -8.82 0.15
CA SER A 224 16.91 -9.92 -0.82
C SER A 224 15.71 -10.85 -0.78
N ASP A 225 15.27 -11.19 0.42
CA ASP A 225 14.12 -12.07 0.62
C ASP A 225 12.78 -11.45 0.21
N THR A 226 12.69 -10.11 0.10
CA THR A 226 11.51 -9.42 -0.43
C THR A 226 11.40 -9.61 -1.92
N LEU A 227 12.51 -9.55 -2.64
CA LEU A 227 12.54 -9.72 -4.09
C LEU A 227 12.03 -11.10 -4.51
N ASP A 228 12.34 -12.14 -3.75
CA ASP A 228 11.86 -13.50 -4.05
C ASP A 228 10.33 -13.62 -4.10
N TYR A 229 9.62 -12.71 -3.40
CA TYR A 229 8.16 -12.62 -3.45
C TYR A 229 7.61 -11.86 -4.65
N TYR A 230 8.42 -11.00 -5.25
CA TYR A 230 7.97 -10.05 -6.27
C TYR A 230 8.67 -10.19 -7.63
N THR A 231 9.82 -10.86 -7.70
CA THR A 231 10.67 -10.91 -8.90
C THR A 231 10.16 -11.78 -10.03
N THR A 232 9.15 -12.62 -9.80
CA THR A 232 8.54 -13.42 -10.86
C THR A 232 7.62 -12.63 -11.80
N GLU A 233 7.40 -11.34 -11.54
CA GLU A 233 6.44 -10.52 -12.24
C GLU A 233 7.14 -9.56 -13.20
N LYS A 234 6.88 -9.70 -14.50
CA LYS A 234 7.31 -8.76 -15.55
C LYS A 234 6.91 -7.31 -15.32
N GLU A 235 5.99 -7.10 -14.37
CA GLU A 235 5.48 -5.78 -13.97
C GLU A 235 6.58 -4.86 -13.41
N PHE A 236 7.69 -5.43 -12.94
CA PHE A 236 8.76 -4.68 -12.29
C PHE A 236 10.00 -4.43 -13.16
N ASP A 237 9.95 -4.75 -14.44
CA ASP A 237 11.10 -4.58 -15.37
C ASP A 237 11.58 -3.13 -15.48
N ASP A 238 10.71 -2.17 -15.16
CA ASP A 238 11.02 -0.73 -15.20
C ASP A 238 11.48 -0.17 -13.85
N CYS A 239 11.58 -1.00 -12.82
CA CYS A 239 11.97 -0.59 -11.47
C CYS A 239 13.46 -0.82 -11.24
N VAL A 240 14.06 -0.03 -10.37
CA VAL A 240 15.43 -0.26 -9.88
C VAL A 240 15.35 -0.67 -8.42
N PHE A 241 15.51 -1.96 -8.18
CA PHE A 241 15.63 -2.53 -6.84
C PHE A 241 17.09 -2.60 -6.41
N PHE A 242 17.38 -2.34 -5.15
CA PHE A 242 18.73 -2.43 -4.60
C PHE A 242 18.67 -2.71 -3.10
N GLU A 243 19.64 -3.48 -2.59
CA GLU A 243 19.87 -3.68 -1.16
C GLU A 243 20.88 -2.68 -0.64
N THR A 244 21.96 -2.53 -1.39
CA THR A 244 23.08 -1.66 -1.03
C THR A 244 23.22 -0.50 -2.01
N VAL A 245 23.87 0.56 -1.56
CA VAL A 245 24.11 1.74 -2.39
C VAL A 245 25.07 1.44 -3.54
N ASP A 246 26.02 0.52 -3.35
CA ASP A 246 26.94 0.10 -4.42
C ASP A 246 26.20 -0.65 -5.51
N GLU A 247 25.21 -1.46 -5.16
CA GLU A 247 24.32 -2.10 -6.11
C GLU A 247 23.50 -1.06 -6.90
N LEU A 248 22.91 -0.06 -6.21
CA LEU A 248 22.21 1.05 -6.87
C LEU A 248 23.13 1.74 -7.88
N LYS A 249 24.35 2.06 -7.50
CA LYS A 249 25.34 2.69 -8.38
C LYS A 249 25.59 1.84 -9.62
N SER A 250 25.82 0.55 -9.45
CA SER A 250 26.03 -0.39 -10.56
C SER A 250 24.86 -0.48 -11.50
N LYS A 251 23.61 -0.52 -10.96
CA LYS A 251 22.37 -0.58 -11.75
C LYS A 251 22.06 0.71 -12.50
N LEU A 252 22.51 1.85 -12.01
CA LEU A 252 22.32 3.14 -12.69
C LEU A 252 23.32 3.37 -13.82
N VAL A 253 24.46 2.68 -13.82
CA VAL A 253 25.42 2.75 -14.94
C VAL A 253 24.79 2.15 -16.19
N GLY A 254 24.65 2.97 -17.23
CA GLY A 254 24.02 2.54 -18.50
C GLY A 254 22.49 2.41 -18.46
N PHE A 255 21.86 2.84 -17.35
CA PHE A 255 20.40 2.82 -17.28
C PHE A 255 19.80 3.90 -18.16
N THR A 256 19.16 3.49 -19.27
CA THR A 256 18.68 4.40 -20.32
C THR A 256 17.18 4.68 -20.29
N LYS A 257 16.40 3.94 -19.47
CA LYS A 257 14.94 4.16 -19.40
C LYS A 257 14.62 5.54 -18.84
N GLU A 258 13.80 6.28 -19.55
CA GLU A 258 13.40 7.65 -19.16
C GLU A 258 12.16 7.66 -18.26
N LYS A 259 11.31 6.65 -18.38
CA LYS A 259 10.06 6.51 -17.64
C LYS A 259 9.68 5.05 -17.45
N SER A 260 8.86 4.78 -16.43
CA SER A 260 8.17 3.48 -16.34
C SER A 260 7.00 3.43 -17.30
N HIS A 261 6.75 2.27 -17.88
CA HIS A 261 5.59 2.00 -18.73
C HIS A 261 4.55 1.12 -18.06
N ASN A 262 4.93 0.48 -16.97
CA ASN A 262 4.08 -0.45 -16.26
C ASN A 262 3.43 0.24 -15.06
N VAL A 263 2.11 0.22 -15.01
CA VAL A 263 1.33 0.70 -13.86
C VAL A 263 0.63 -0.50 -13.24
N ILE A 264 0.86 -0.66 -11.95
CA ILE A 264 0.24 -1.73 -11.17
C ILE A 264 -0.99 -1.17 -10.47
N TRP A 265 -2.13 -1.76 -10.74
CA TRP A 265 -3.40 -1.33 -10.17
C TRP A 265 -3.89 -2.27 -9.08
N MET A 266 -4.53 -1.71 -8.07
CA MET A 266 -5.06 -2.47 -6.94
C MET A 266 -6.08 -3.52 -7.37
N GLU A 267 -6.93 -3.19 -8.34
CA GLU A 267 -7.96 -4.10 -8.86
C GLU A 267 -7.38 -5.40 -9.42
N ASP A 268 -6.25 -5.34 -10.11
CA ASP A 268 -5.68 -6.52 -10.75
C ASP A 268 -5.28 -7.58 -9.71
N HIS A 269 -4.60 -7.13 -8.65
CA HIS A 269 -4.20 -8.03 -7.57
C HIS A 269 -5.37 -8.48 -6.71
N LEU A 270 -6.27 -7.56 -6.40
CA LEU A 270 -7.46 -7.89 -5.58
C LEU A 270 -8.36 -8.90 -6.30
N ILE A 271 -8.57 -8.75 -7.61
CA ILE A 271 -9.33 -9.73 -8.41
C ILE A 271 -8.68 -11.11 -8.36
N GLN A 272 -7.37 -11.19 -8.50
CA GLN A 272 -6.65 -12.46 -8.44
C GLN A 272 -6.87 -13.14 -7.08
N TYR A 273 -6.63 -12.43 -5.98
CA TYR A 273 -6.78 -12.95 -4.63
C TYR A 273 -8.22 -13.38 -4.32
N LEU A 274 -9.20 -12.56 -4.70
CA LEU A 274 -10.61 -12.89 -4.48
C LEU A 274 -11.07 -14.12 -5.28
N LYS A 275 -10.51 -14.36 -6.47
CA LYS A 275 -10.76 -15.59 -7.23
C LYS A 275 -10.16 -16.81 -6.54
N GLU A 276 -8.92 -16.71 -6.07
CA GLU A 276 -8.25 -17.79 -5.35
C GLU A 276 -8.97 -18.13 -4.05
N ASP A 277 -9.58 -17.14 -3.38
CA ASP A 277 -10.37 -17.31 -2.17
C ASP A 277 -11.85 -17.61 -2.45
N GLN A 278 -12.24 -17.83 -3.70
CA GLN A 278 -13.61 -18.17 -4.13
C GLN A 278 -14.65 -17.09 -3.76
N LEU A 279 -14.25 -15.84 -3.69
CA LEU A 279 -15.09 -14.70 -3.35
C LEU A 279 -15.66 -13.97 -4.59
N LEU A 280 -15.17 -14.29 -5.79
CA LEU A 280 -15.68 -13.81 -7.08
C LEU A 280 -16.45 -14.88 -7.82
#